data_7e808c70626bcc92ada40197b940df80
#
_entry.id   7e808c70626bcc92ada40197b940df80
#
_cell.length_a   1.000
_cell.length_b   1.000
_cell.length_c   1.000
_cell.angle_alpha   90.00
_cell.angle_beta   90.00
_cell.angle_gamma   90.00
#
_symmetry.space_group_name_H-M   'P 1'
#
loop_
_entity.id
_entity.type
_entity.pdbx_description
1 polymer ?
#
loop_
_entity_poly.entity_id
_entity_poly.type
_entity_poly.pdbx_seq_one_letter_code
_entity_poly.pdbx_strand_id
1 'polypeptide(L)'
;MSNQEYTFQTEINQLLDLMIHSLYSNKEIFLRELVSNASDALDKLNYLMLTDEKLKGLNITPSIHLSFDSQKKTLTIKDNGIGMDKNDLIEHLGTIAKSGTKSFLSALSGDKKKDSALIGQFGVGFYSAFMVANKIVVQTKKVTGHQAYAWVSDGRGKFEISECVKEEQGTEITLFLKDEDSHFASRWEIDSVVKKYSEHIPFPIFLTYTDTKFEGEGDNQKEIKEEKCDQINQASALWKMNKSELKDKDYKEFYQSFAHDNSEPLSYIHNKVEGSLEYTTLFYIPSKAPFDMFRVDYKSGVKLYVKRVFITDDDKELLPSYLRFVKGVIDSEDLPLNVSREILQQNKILANIRSASVKKILSEIECLSKDEKNYHKFYEPFGKVLKEGLYGDFENKEKLLELLRFYSKDKEKLVSLKEYKENLKENQKSIYYLLGENLDLLKASPLLEKYAQKGYDVLLLSDEIDAFVMPGVNEYDKTPFRDASHSESLKELGLEEIHDEVKDRFKDLMKAFEENLKDEIKGVELSNHLTSAVALIGDEPNAMMANFMRQMGQSVPESKKTLELNPNHAILQKLLKCEDKEQLSAFIWLLYDGAKLLEKGALKDAKSFNERLNSVLLKAL
;
A
#
# COMPACT_ATOMS: atom_id res chain seq x y z
N MET A 1 42.67 -17.10 -39.33
CA MET A 1 41.46 -17.91 -39.16
C MET A 1 40.29 -17.06 -39.63
N SER A 2 39.61 -17.48 -40.70
CA SER A 2 38.43 -16.74 -41.18
C SER A 2 37.26 -17.00 -40.23
N ASN A 3 36.76 -15.95 -39.60
CA ASN A 3 35.51 -16.01 -38.84
C ASN A 3 34.38 -16.28 -39.86
N GLN A 4 33.70 -17.40 -39.71
CA GLN A 4 32.44 -17.69 -40.43
C GLN A 4 31.29 -17.18 -39.60
N GLU A 5 30.50 -16.24 -40.14
CA GLU A 5 29.24 -15.81 -39.55
C GLU A 5 28.12 -16.81 -39.88
N TYR A 6 27.36 -17.18 -38.85
CA TYR A 6 26.18 -18.02 -39.00
C TYR A 6 24.95 -17.22 -38.52
N THR A 7 23.82 -17.36 -39.20
CA THR A 7 22.54 -16.78 -38.81
C THR A 7 21.75 -17.76 -37.96
N PHE A 8 21.09 -17.26 -36.90
CA PHE A 8 20.18 -18.07 -36.13
C PHE A 8 18.98 -18.52 -36.97
N GLN A 9 18.60 -19.80 -36.86
CA GLN A 9 17.39 -20.34 -37.45
C GLN A 9 16.28 -20.39 -36.40
N THR A 10 15.01 -20.17 -36.80
CA THR A 10 13.88 -20.08 -35.89
C THR A 10 12.86 -21.16 -36.20
N GLU A 11 12.50 -21.94 -35.17
CA GLU A 11 11.35 -22.84 -35.16
C GLU A 11 10.07 -22.01 -34.81
N ILE A 12 9.34 -21.58 -35.84
CA ILE A 12 8.21 -20.64 -35.71
C ILE A 12 7.12 -21.18 -34.78
N ASN A 13 6.81 -22.47 -34.86
CA ASN A 13 5.78 -23.08 -34.01
C ASN A 13 6.15 -23.05 -32.53
N GLN A 14 7.42 -23.36 -32.19
CA GLN A 14 7.89 -23.30 -30.81
C GLN A 14 7.93 -21.86 -30.28
N LEU A 15 8.31 -20.91 -31.13
CA LEU A 15 8.30 -19.50 -30.75
C LEU A 15 6.88 -18.99 -30.46
N LEU A 16 5.91 -19.35 -31.33
CA LEU A 16 4.50 -19.01 -31.11
C LEU A 16 3.97 -19.65 -29.83
N ASP A 17 4.31 -20.91 -29.58
CA ASP A 17 3.89 -21.63 -28.37
C ASP A 17 4.45 -20.97 -27.10
N LEU A 18 5.72 -20.57 -27.08
CA LEU A 18 6.32 -19.80 -26.00
C LEU A 18 5.63 -18.45 -25.80
N MET A 19 5.28 -17.75 -26.88
CA MET A 19 4.59 -16.46 -26.80
C MET A 19 3.15 -16.60 -26.29
N ILE A 20 2.46 -17.65 -26.68
CA ILE A 20 1.07 -17.90 -26.31
C ILE A 20 0.97 -18.39 -24.84
N HIS A 21 1.89 -19.27 -24.40
CA HIS A 21 1.75 -19.99 -23.13
C HIS A 21 2.72 -19.57 -22.05
N SER A 22 3.78 -18.82 -22.34
CA SER A 22 4.83 -18.48 -21.37
C SER A 22 4.99 -16.99 -21.09
N LEU A 23 4.52 -16.11 -21.97
CA LEU A 23 4.66 -14.66 -21.78
C LEU A 23 3.65 -14.04 -20.83
N TYR A 24 2.48 -14.64 -20.71
CA TYR A 24 1.38 -14.08 -19.95
C TYR A 24 0.89 -15.08 -18.90
N SER A 25 0.83 -14.63 -17.65
CA SER A 25 0.34 -15.43 -16.52
C SER A 25 -1.19 -15.52 -16.44
N ASN A 26 -1.90 -14.55 -17.02
CA ASN A 26 -3.36 -14.45 -16.99
C ASN A 26 -3.95 -14.38 -18.40
N LYS A 27 -4.93 -15.24 -18.69
CA LYS A 27 -5.58 -15.29 -20.00
C LYS A 27 -6.37 -14.03 -20.34
N GLU A 28 -6.97 -13.32 -19.36
CA GLU A 28 -7.73 -12.06 -19.55
C GLU A 28 -6.95 -11.01 -20.35
N ILE A 29 -5.63 -11.07 -20.34
CA ILE A 29 -4.73 -10.12 -21.01
C ILE A 29 -4.98 -10.05 -22.51
N PHE A 30 -5.50 -11.12 -23.14
CA PHE A 30 -5.79 -11.10 -24.57
C PHE A 30 -6.72 -9.94 -24.95
N LEU A 31 -7.77 -9.68 -24.16
CA LEU A 31 -8.73 -8.63 -24.44
C LEU A 31 -8.10 -7.24 -24.25
N ARG A 32 -7.28 -7.07 -23.20
CA ARG A 32 -6.48 -5.84 -22.98
C ARG A 32 -5.62 -5.53 -24.21
N GLU A 33 -4.91 -6.52 -24.75
CA GLU A 33 -4.03 -6.34 -25.88
C GLU A 33 -4.79 -5.99 -27.17
N LEU A 34 -5.93 -6.66 -27.43
CA LEU A 34 -6.75 -6.37 -28.61
C LEU A 34 -7.41 -4.99 -28.54
N VAL A 35 -7.92 -4.61 -27.37
CA VAL A 35 -8.50 -3.28 -27.15
C VAL A 35 -7.42 -2.19 -27.25
N SER A 36 -6.21 -2.45 -26.74
CA SER A 36 -5.07 -1.53 -26.89
C SER A 36 -4.66 -1.35 -28.36
N ASN A 37 -4.67 -2.42 -29.15
CA ASN A 37 -4.38 -2.35 -30.58
C ASN A 37 -5.47 -1.57 -31.34
N ALA A 38 -6.73 -1.74 -30.98
CA ALA A 38 -7.86 -0.96 -31.52
C ALA A 38 -7.70 0.53 -31.17
N SER A 39 -7.34 0.85 -29.92
CA SER A 39 -7.03 2.23 -29.50
C SER A 39 -5.90 2.83 -30.32
N ASP A 40 -4.80 2.10 -30.53
CA ASP A 40 -3.69 2.56 -31.38
C ASP A 40 -4.11 2.83 -32.82
N ALA A 41 -5.02 1.99 -33.36
CA ALA A 41 -5.53 2.20 -34.72
C ALA A 41 -6.39 3.46 -34.84
N LEU A 42 -7.15 3.78 -33.79
CA LEU A 42 -7.96 5.01 -33.69
C LEU A 42 -7.07 6.24 -33.53
N ASP A 43 -6.04 6.18 -32.66
CA ASP A 43 -5.08 7.28 -32.49
C ASP A 43 -4.31 7.60 -33.78
N LYS A 44 -3.89 6.57 -34.53
CA LYS A 44 -3.26 6.75 -35.83
C LYS A 44 -4.20 7.42 -36.85
N LEU A 45 -5.47 7.01 -36.86
CA LEU A 45 -6.47 7.66 -37.72
C LEU A 45 -6.67 9.12 -37.33
N ASN A 46 -6.85 9.41 -36.04
CA ASN A 46 -6.99 10.79 -35.54
C ASN A 46 -5.80 11.66 -35.95
N TYR A 47 -4.58 11.14 -35.80
CA TYR A 47 -3.37 11.85 -36.23
C TYR A 47 -3.38 12.15 -37.74
N LEU A 48 -3.73 11.17 -38.57
CA LEU A 48 -3.79 11.35 -40.02
C LEU A 48 -4.90 12.30 -40.43
N MET A 49 -6.05 12.29 -39.79
CA MET A 49 -7.13 13.24 -40.03
C MET A 49 -6.71 14.69 -39.76
N LEU A 50 -5.73 14.91 -38.87
CA LEU A 50 -5.17 16.23 -38.59
C LEU A 50 -4.06 16.63 -39.57
N THR A 51 -3.31 15.66 -40.13
CA THR A 51 -2.07 15.93 -40.86
C THR A 51 -2.15 15.64 -42.36
N ASP A 52 -3.02 14.74 -42.82
CA ASP A 52 -3.19 14.39 -44.23
C ASP A 52 -4.40 15.13 -44.83
N GLU A 53 -4.16 15.94 -45.84
CA GLU A 53 -5.21 16.73 -46.52
C GLU A 53 -6.32 15.86 -47.15
N LYS A 54 -6.02 14.64 -47.53
CA LYS A 54 -7.00 13.70 -48.10
C LYS A 54 -7.97 13.14 -47.08
N LEU A 55 -7.60 13.17 -45.81
CA LEU A 55 -8.39 12.66 -44.69
C LEU A 55 -9.02 13.77 -43.85
N LYS A 56 -8.60 15.03 -44.06
CA LYS A 56 -9.26 16.21 -43.50
C LYS A 56 -10.71 16.29 -44.00
N GLY A 57 -11.66 16.18 -43.11
CA GLY A 57 -13.09 16.23 -43.43
C GLY A 57 -13.83 14.90 -43.36
N LEU A 58 -13.14 13.82 -43.06
CA LEU A 58 -13.81 12.57 -42.65
C LEU A 58 -14.55 12.80 -41.32
N ASN A 59 -15.85 12.55 -41.33
CA ASN A 59 -16.66 12.67 -40.12
C ASN A 59 -16.80 11.26 -39.49
N ILE A 60 -15.79 10.87 -38.73
CA ILE A 60 -15.73 9.56 -38.06
C ILE A 60 -15.70 9.83 -36.56
N THR A 61 -16.62 9.25 -35.81
CA THR A 61 -16.56 9.20 -34.34
C THR A 61 -15.79 7.94 -33.93
N PRO A 62 -14.54 8.07 -33.42
CA PRO A 62 -13.74 6.93 -33.06
C PRO A 62 -14.41 6.10 -31.97
N SER A 63 -14.53 4.78 -32.15
CA SER A 63 -15.14 3.87 -31.19
C SER A 63 -14.64 2.44 -31.35
N ILE A 64 -14.77 1.66 -30.27
CA ILE A 64 -14.50 0.23 -30.25
C ILE A 64 -15.82 -0.48 -29.92
N HIS A 65 -16.16 -1.52 -30.67
CA HIS A 65 -17.37 -2.31 -30.47
C HIS A 65 -17.01 -3.75 -30.16
N LEU A 66 -17.56 -4.27 -29.08
CA LEU A 66 -17.45 -5.67 -28.66
C LEU A 66 -18.80 -6.35 -28.84
N SER A 67 -18.80 -7.58 -29.32
CA SER A 67 -19.99 -8.44 -29.37
C SER A 67 -19.62 -9.89 -29.18
N PHE A 68 -20.53 -10.71 -28.72
CA PHE A 68 -20.30 -12.13 -28.50
C PHE A 68 -21.50 -12.98 -28.89
N ASP A 69 -21.22 -14.23 -29.20
CA ASP A 69 -22.25 -15.26 -29.40
C ASP A 69 -21.86 -16.48 -28.55
N SER A 70 -22.61 -16.69 -27.45
CA SER A 70 -22.35 -17.78 -26.50
C SER A 70 -22.59 -19.17 -27.10
N GLN A 71 -23.47 -19.29 -28.10
CA GLN A 71 -23.77 -20.57 -28.75
C GLN A 71 -22.64 -20.95 -29.74
N LYS A 72 -22.15 -19.98 -30.52
CA LYS A 72 -21.05 -20.18 -31.44
C LYS A 72 -19.68 -20.08 -30.76
N LYS A 73 -19.65 -19.70 -29.48
CA LYS A 73 -18.44 -19.46 -28.69
C LYS A 73 -17.51 -18.45 -29.39
N THR A 74 -18.07 -17.33 -29.84
CA THR A 74 -17.31 -16.29 -30.52
C THR A 74 -17.31 -14.99 -29.75
N LEU A 75 -16.18 -14.28 -29.79
CA LEU A 75 -16.02 -12.91 -29.34
C LEU A 75 -15.49 -12.07 -30.49
N THR A 76 -16.15 -10.95 -30.77
CA THR A 76 -15.76 -10.05 -31.87
C THR A 76 -15.39 -8.69 -31.32
N ILE A 77 -14.26 -8.16 -31.76
CA ILE A 77 -13.74 -6.83 -31.46
C ILE A 77 -13.65 -6.05 -32.76
N LYS A 78 -14.37 -4.91 -32.88
CA LYS A 78 -14.39 -4.04 -34.06
C LYS A 78 -13.94 -2.63 -33.67
N ASP A 79 -13.01 -2.06 -34.44
CA ASP A 79 -12.66 -0.65 -34.43
C ASP A 79 -12.98 -0.01 -35.80
N ASN A 80 -13.20 1.30 -35.77
CA ASN A 80 -13.33 2.12 -36.97
C ASN A 80 -12.07 2.98 -37.24
N GLY A 81 -10.90 2.44 -36.87
CA GLY A 81 -9.60 3.08 -37.01
C GLY A 81 -9.03 3.07 -38.44
N ILE A 82 -7.71 3.19 -38.54
CA ILE A 82 -6.99 3.30 -39.81
C ILE A 82 -7.16 2.10 -40.74
N GLY A 83 -7.40 0.89 -40.18
CA GLY A 83 -7.44 -0.37 -40.91
C GLY A 83 -6.10 -0.77 -41.55
N MET A 84 -6.10 -1.89 -42.31
CA MET A 84 -4.92 -2.46 -42.92
C MET A 84 -5.19 -2.84 -44.37
N ASP A 85 -4.19 -2.71 -45.24
CA ASP A 85 -4.17 -3.32 -46.57
C ASP A 85 -3.48 -4.71 -46.53
N LYS A 86 -3.37 -5.36 -47.70
CA LYS A 86 -2.76 -6.69 -47.78
C LYS A 86 -1.31 -6.71 -47.31
N ASN A 87 -0.53 -5.68 -47.61
CA ASN A 87 0.87 -5.60 -47.20
C ASN A 87 0.99 -5.40 -45.71
N ASP A 88 0.14 -4.54 -45.14
CA ASP A 88 0.07 -4.32 -43.67
C ASP A 88 -0.26 -5.64 -42.93
N LEU A 89 -1.19 -6.45 -43.45
CA LEU A 89 -1.52 -7.78 -42.90
C LEU A 89 -0.32 -8.73 -42.89
N ILE A 90 0.41 -8.79 -43.99
CA ILE A 90 1.63 -9.62 -44.10
C ILE A 90 2.71 -9.14 -43.16
N GLU A 91 2.91 -7.82 -43.10
CA GLU A 91 3.98 -7.23 -42.30
C GLU A 91 3.68 -7.23 -40.79
N HIS A 92 2.43 -6.96 -40.38
CA HIS A 92 2.10 -6.74 -38.96
C HIS A 92 1.47 -7.95 -38.27
N LEU A 93 0.72 -8.78 -39.00
CA LEU A 93 0.15 -10.02 -38.47
C LEU A 93 0.87 -11.27 -38.96
N GLY A 94 1.59 -11.20 -40.07
CA GLY A 94 2.38 -12.30 -40.62
C GLY A 94 3.84 -12.34 -40.14
N THR A 95 4.33 -11.29 -39.48
CA THR A 95 5.70 -11.23 -38.97
C THR A 95 5.68 -11.05 -37.43
N ILE A 96 6.18 -12.05 -36.74
CA ILE A 96 6.24 -12.05 -35.27
C ILE A 96 7.21 -10.96 -34.78
N ALA A 97 6.83 -10.25 -33.69
CA ALA A 97 7.59 -9.15 -33.09
C ALA A 97 7.83 -7.92 -34.01
N LYS A 98 7.04 -7.80 -35.09
CA LYS A 98 7.02 -6.59 -35.95
C LYS A 98 5.82 -5.71 -35.57
N SER A 99 6.09 -4.51 -35.02
CA SER A 99 5.05 -3.57 -34.59
C SER A 99 4.83 -2.47 -35.65
N GLY A 100 3.62 -2.40 -36.21
CA GLY A 100 3.19 -1.28 -37.04
C GLY A 100 3.12 0.03 -36.27
N THR A 101 2.89 -0.01 -34.98
CA THR A 101 2.92 1.16 -34.07
C THR A 101 4.35 1.69 -33.92
N LYS A 102 5.34 0.81 -33.74
CA LYS A 102 6.76 1.21 -33.68
C LYS A 102 7.24 1.82 -34.99
N SER A 103 6.83 1.25 -36.12
CA SER A 103 7.15 1.78 -37.45
C SER A 103 6.55 3.16 -37.67
N PHE A 104 5.29 3.37 -37.27
CA PHE A 104 4.61 4.66 -37.30
C PHE A 104 5.31 5.69 -36.42
N LEU A 105 5.62 5.37 -35.16
CA LEU A 105 6.37 6.24 -34.23
C LEU A 105 7.74 6.63 -34.77
N SER A 106 8.41 5.74 -35.49
CA SER A 106 9.72 6.02 -36.10
C SER A 106 9.64 6.98 -37.27
N ALA A 107 8.49 7.07 -37.94
CA ALA A 107 8.23 8.02 -39.00
C ALA A 107 7.86 9.43 -38.50
N LEU A 108 7.49 9.56 -37.22
CA LEU A 108 7.22 10.84 -36.59
C LEU A 108 8.52 11.51 -36.14
N SER A 109 8.63 12.83 -36.33
CA SER A 109 9.80 13.63 -35.97
C SER A 109 9.50 14.63 -34.84
N GLY A 110 10.47 14.89 -33.97
CA GLY A 110 10.40 15.94 -32.93
C GLY A 110 9.33 15.70 -31.86
N ASP A 111 8.67 16.77 -31.43
CA ASP A 111 7.68 16.76 -30.35
C ASP A 111 6.45 15.88 -30.66
N LYS A 112 6.13 15.72 -31.94
CA LYS A 112 5.01 14.87 -32.39
C LYS A 112 5.14 13.40 -31.97
N LYS A 113 6.37 12.91 -31.76
CA LYS A 113 6.63 11.57 -31.25
C LYS A 113 6.29 11.44 -29.77
N LYS A 114 6.47 12.52 -29.00
CA LYS A 114 6.14 12.58 -27.56
C LYS A 114 4.64 12.68 -27.34
N ASP A 115 3.94 13.41 -28.21
CA ASP A 115 2.50 13.63 -28.10
C ASP A 115 1.65 12.40 -28.48
N SER A 116 2.27 11.32 -28.99
CA SER A 116 1.54 10.13 -29.38
C SER A 116 1.33 9.16 -28.22
N ALA A 117 0.07 8.90 -27.88
CA ALA A 117 -0.33 7.96 -26.83
C ALA A 117 -0.23 6.47 -27.19
N LEU A 118 0.45 6.14 -28.30
CA LEU A 118 0.52 4.79 -28.86
C LEU A 118 1.20 3.77 -27.91
N ILE A 119 0.59 2.61 -27.76
CA ILE A 119 0.89 1.61 -26.72
C ILE A 119 1.58 0.37 -27.27
N GLY A 120 1.15 -0.13 -28.44
CA GLY A 120 1.53 -1.44 -29.00
C GLY A 120 2.91 -1.48 -29.67
N GLN A 121 4.00 -1.36 -28.92
CA GLN A 121 5.36 -1.25 -29.46
C GLN A 121 6.06 -2.59 -29.76
N PHE A 122 5.61 -3.70 -29.16
CA PHE A 122 6.34 -4.99 -29.22
C PHE A 122 5.93 -5.90 -30.38
N GLY A 123 4.74 -5.73 -30.95
CA GLY A 123 4.26 -6.56 -32.08
C GLY A 123 3.93 -8.01 -31.69
N VAL A 124 3.66 -8.29 -30.43
CA VAL A 124 3.35 -9.63 -29.91
C VAL A 124 1.98 -9.72 -29.26
N GLY A 125 1.38 -8.60 -28.84
CA GLY A 125 0.13 -8.57 -28.10
C GLY A 125 -1.05 -9.24 -28.85
N PHE A 126 -1.10 -9.14 -30.18
CA PHE A 126 -2.13 -9.78 -30.99
C PHE A 126 -2.16 -11.30 -30.80
N TYR A 127 -0.99 -11.94 -30.69
CA TYR A 127 -0.90 -13.40 -30.56
C TYR A 127 -1.40 -13.93 -29.22
N SER A 128 -1.56 -13.07 -28.21
CA SER A 128 -2.19 -13.47 -26.95
C SER A 128 -3.63 -13.97 -27.13
N ALA A 129 -4.29 -13.58 -28.21
CA ALA A 129 -5.63 -14.07 -28.53
C ALA A 129 -5.70 -15.59 -28.77
N PHE A 130 -4.59 -16.23 -29.19
CA PHE A 130 -4.51 -17.68 -29.31
C PHE A 130 -4.42 -18.43 -27.97
N MET A 131 -4.25 -17.71 -26.86
CA MET A 131 -4.40 -18.31 -25.52
C MET A 131 -5.83 -18.85 -25.32
N VAL A 132 -6.82 -18.13 -25.86
CA VAL A 132 -8.25 -18.39 -25.65
C VAL A 132 -8.99 -18.85 -26.91
N ALA A 133 -8.39 -18.69 -28.11
CA ALA A 133 -9.05 -19.00 -29.37
C ALA A 133 -8.32 -20.12 -30.13
N ASN A 134 -9.11 -20.99 -30.78
CA ASN A 134 -8.62 -22.03 -31.71
C ASN A 134 -8.45 -21.49 -33.12
N LYS A 135 -9.14 -20.40 -33.47
CA LYS A 135 -9.12 -19.77 -34.77
C LYS A 135 -9.39 -18.27 -34.61
N ILE A 136 -8.70 -17.47 -35.37
CA ILE A 136 -8.89 -16.01 -35.43
C ILE A 136 -9.14 -15.62 -36.90
N VAL A 137 -10.16 -14.78 -37.09
CA VAL A 137 -10.50 -14.16 -38.38
C VAL A 137 -10.40 -12.65 -38.19
N VAL A 138 -9.57 -12.00 -39.01
CA VAL A 138 -9.41 -10.55 -39.07
C VAL A 138 -9.94 -10.04 -40.40
N GLN A 139 -10.99 -9.20 -40.38
CA GLN A 139 -11.48 -8.51 -41.56
C GLN A 139 -11.11 -7.03 -41.46
N THR A 140 -10.45 -6.48 -42.46
CA THR A 140 -9.94 -5.11 -42.36
C THR A 140 -10.00 -4.39 -43.71
N LYS A 141 -10.19 -3.07 -43.63
CA LYS A 141 -10.17 -2.16 -44.77
C LYS A 141 -9.44 -0.89 -44.36
N LYS A 142 -8.37 -0.59 -45.11
CA LYS A 142 -7.57 0.63 -44.85
C LYS A 142 -8.35 1.88 -45.25
N VAL A 143 -8.27 2.94 -44.47
CA VAL A 143 -8.98 4.20 -44.71
C VAL A 143 -8.67 4.83 -46.08
N THR A 144 -7.46 4.63 -46.62
CA THR A 144 -7.04 5.09 -47.94
C THR A 144 -7.26 4.07 -49.03
N GLY A 145 -7.74 2.86 -48.70
CA GLY A 145 -7.88 1.73 -49.63
C GLY A 145 -9.34 1.52 -50.06
N HIS A 146 -9.51 0.92 -51.24
CA HIS A 146 -10.84 0.54 -51.76
C HIS A 146 -11.16 -0.93 -51.49
N GLN A 147 -10.14 -1.79 -51.36
CA GLN A 147 -10.29 -3.22 -51.17
C GLN A 147 -10.17 -3.61 -49.71
N ALA A 148 -11.05 -4.49 -49.25
CA ALA A 148 -10.98 -5.11 -47.91
C ALA A 148 -10.39 -6.51 -48.01
N TYR A 149 -9.73 -6.96 -46.93
CA TYR A 149 -9.06 -8.24 -46.84
C TYR A 149 -9.45 -8.98 -45.58
N ALA A 150 -9.51 -10.31 -45.67
CA ALA A 150 -9.66 -11.21 -44.54
C ALA A 150 -8.36 -11.98 -44.32
N TRP A 151 -7.84 -12.01 -43.11
CA TRP A 151 -6.73 -12.82 -42.64
C TRP A 151 -7.28 -13.87 -41.67
N VAL A 152 -6.84 -15.14 -41.85
CA VAL A 152 -7.32 -16.27 -41.04
C VAL A 152 -6.13 -17.10 -40.58
N SER A 153 -6.09 -17.47 -39.29
CA SER A 153 -5.09 -18.40 -38.77
C SER A 153 -5.64 -19.20 -37.56
N ASP A 154 -5.06 -20.38 -37.38
CA ASP A 154 -5.22 -21.23 -36.20
C ASP A 154 -4.06 -21.13 -35.20
N GLY A 155 -3.10 -20.21 -35.42
CA GLY A 155 -1.92 -20.03 -34.59
C GLY A 155 -0.82 -21.08 -34.78
N ARG A 156 -0.90 -21.96 -35.78
CA ARG A 156 0.06 -23.04 -36.03
C ARG A 156 1.05 -22.71 -37.15
N GLY A 157 1.57 -21.48 -37.16
CA GLY A 157 2.63 -21.06 -38.08
C GLY A 157 2.20 -20.79 -39.51
N LYS A 158 0.88 -20.85 -39.83
CA LYS A 158 0.32 -20.52 -41.14
C LYS A 158 -0.85 -19.56 -41.02
N PHE A 159 -1.04 -18.76 -42.06
CA PHE A 159 -2.20 -17.88 -42.21
C PHE A 159 -2.60 -17.78 -43.68
N GLU A 160 -3.86 -17.42 -43.90
CA GLU A 160 -4.42 -17.22 -45.24
C GLU A 160 -4.91 -15.76 -45.35
N ILE A 161 -4.72 -15.15 -46.53
CA ILE A 161 -5.28 -13.84 -46.85
C ILE A 161 -6.13 -13.96 -48.11
N SER A 162 -7.37 -13.48 -48.03
CA SER A 162 -8.31 -13.41 -49.15
C SER A 162 -8.95 -12.04 -49.24
N GLU A 163 -9.47 -11.68 -50.37
CA GLU A 163 -10.32 -10.50 -50.55
C GLU A 163 -11.68 -10.76 -49.87
N CYS A 164 -12.24 -9.73 -49.25
CA CYS A 164 -13.56 -9.80 -48.63
C CYS A 164 -14.35 -8.52 -48.88
N VAL A 165 -15.64 -8.52 -48.50
CA VAL A 165 -16.49 -7.34 -48.56
C VAL A 165 -16.57 -6.75 -47.17
N LYS A 166 -16.17 -5.48 -47.02
CA LYS A 166 -16.33 -4.66 -45.81
C LYS A 166 -16.57 -3.23 -46.27
N GLU A 167 -17.71 -2.68 -45.88
CA GLU A 167 -18.13 -1.35 -46.35
C GLU A 167 -17.29 -0.27 -45.68
N GLU A 168 -17.18 -0.30 -44.36
CA GLU A 168 -16.49 0.69 -43.54
C GLU A 168 -15.00 0.36 -43.38
N GLN A 169 -14.17 1.40 -43.23
CA GLN A 169 -12.78 1.25 -42.83
C GLN A 169 -12.68 0.72 -41.37
N GLY A 170 -11.46 0.31 -40.99
CA GLY A 170 -11.16 -0.21 -39.67
C GLY A 170 -10.97 -1.71 -39.66
N THR A 171 -10.89 -2.30 -38.49
CA THR A 171 -10.57 -3.71 -38.30
C THR A 171 -11.61 -4.40 -37.44
N GLU A 172 -11.97 -5.62 -37.82
CA GLU A 172 -12.86 -6.50 -37.09
C GLU A 172 -12.16 -7.84 -36.85
N ILE A 173 -12.03 -8.24 -35.58
CA ILE A 173 -11.34 -9.45 -35.14
C ILE A 173 -12.37 -10.37 -34.49
N THR A 174 -12.62 -11.53 -35.10
CA THR A 174 -13.49 -12.56 -34.52
C THR A 174 -12.66 -13.72 -34.00
N LEU A 175 -12.78 -13.99 -32.70
CA LEU A 175 -12.16 -15.10 -31.99
C LEU A 175 -13.14 -16.26 -31.89
N PHE A 176 -12.74 -17.45 -32.34
CA PHE A 176 -13.43 -18.70 -32.10
C PHE A 176 -12.83 -19.34 -30.85
N LEU A 177 -13.50 -19.19 -29.72
CA LEU A 177 -12.99 -19.55 -28.40
C LEU A 177 -12.83 -21.06 -28.23
N LYS A 178 -11.85 -21.45 -27.43
CA LYS A 178 -11.68 -22.82 -26.95
C LYS A 178 -12.85 -23.18 -26.03
N ASP A 179 -13.16 -24.48 -25.92
CA ASP A 179 -14.26 -24.93 -25.05
C ASP A 179 -14.04 -24.52 -23.58
N GLU A 180 -12.83 -24.64 -23.10
CA GLU A 180 -12.42 -24.27 -21.74
C GLU A 180 -12.47 -22.74 -21.48
N ASP A 181 -12.39 -21.93 -22.52
CA ASP A 181 -12.36 -20.47 -22.44
C ASP A 181 -13.68 -19.82 -22.95
N SER A 182 -14.73 -20.62 -23.16
CA SER A 182 -16.03 -20.16 -23.66
C SER A 182 -16.74 -19.16 -22.73
N HIS A 183 -16.34 -19.08 -21.45
CA HIS A 183 -16.84 -18.10 -20.48
C HIS A 183 -16.57 -16.65 -20.91
N PHE A 184 -15.53 -16.39 -21.72
CA PHE A 184 -15.29 -15.06 -22.30
C PHE A 184 -16.36 -14.63 -23.31
N ALA A 185 -17.22 -15.54 -23.82
CA ALA A 185 -18.39 -15.19 -24.61
C ALA A 185 -19.59 -14.86 -23.70
N SER A 186 -19.41 -13.99 -22.71
CA SER A 186 -20.46 -13.55 -21.80
C SER A 186 -20.33 -12.05 -21.49
N ARG A 187 -21.50 -11.40 -21.26
CA ARG A 187 -21.56 -9.97 -20.91
C ARG A 187 -20.74 -9.66 -19.67
N TRP A 188 -20.91 -10.45 -18.61
CA TRP A 188 -20.27 -10.22 -17.31
C TRP A 188 -18.75 -10.24 -17.41
N GLU A 189 -18.21 -11.27 -18.08
CA GLU A 189 -16.76 -11.43 -18.19
C GLU A 189 -16.11 -10.31 -19.02
N ILE A 190 -16.74 -9.97 -20.17
CA ILE A 190 -16.25 -8.89 -21.05
C ILE A 190 -16.27 -7.55 -20.28
N ASP A 191 -17.38 -7.22 -19.63
CA ASP A 191 -17.53 -5.99 -18.83
C ASP A 191 -16.49 -5.91 -17.73
N SER A 192 -16.28 -7.00 -16.98
CA SER A 192 -15.28 -7.11 -15.90
C SER A 192 -13.86 -6.87 -16.40
N VAL A 193 -13.47 -7.52 -17.50
CA VAL A 193 -12.13 -7.40 -18.08
C VAL A 193 -11.89 -5.99 -18.64
N VAL A 194 -12.88 -5.40 -19.32
CA VAL A 194 -12.77 -4.03 -19.85
C VAL A 194 -12.65 -3.02 -18.71
N LYS A 195 -13.46 -3.11 -17.68
CA LYS A 195 -13.38 -2.26 -16.50
C LYS A 195 -12.04 -2.37 -15.77
N LYS A 196 -11.49 -3.56 -15.70
CA LYS A 196 -10.20 -3.80 -15.05
C LYS A 196 -9.02 -3.19 -15.81
N TYR A 197 -8.96 -3.38 -17.11
CA TYR A 197 -7.76 -3.08 -17.91
C TYR A 197 -7.89 -1.87 -18.84
N SER A 198 -9.10 -1.51 -19.28
CA SER A 198 -9.37 -0.59 -20.37
C SER A 198 -10.37 0.52 -20.03
N GLU A 199 -10.73 0.67 -18.75
CA GLU A 199 -11.72 1.65 -18.25
C GLU A 199 -11.45 3.08 -18.74
N HIS A 200 -10.17 3.46 -18.79
CA HIS A 200 -9.71 4.83 -19.04
C HIS A 200 -9.09 5.04 -20.42
N ILE A 201 -9.21 4.06 -21.32
CA ILE A 201 -8.85 4.25 -22.73
C ILE A 201 -9.69 5.40 -23.31
N PRO A 202 -9.09 6.33 -24.11
CA PRO A 202 -9.75 7.59 -24.48
C PRO A 202 -10.91 7.44 -25.48
N PHE A 203 -11.20 6.24 -25.91
CA PHE A 203 -12.26 5.94 -26.85
C PHE A 203 -13.40 5.18 -26.20
N PRO A 204 -14.68 5.46 -26.55
CA PRO A 204 -15.81 4.69 -26.02
C PRO A 204 -15.74 3.25 -26.52
N ILE A 205 -15.95 2.31 -25.58
CA ILE A 205 -16.04 0.88 -25.82
C ILE A 205 -17.49 0.47 -25.61
N PHE A 206 -18.14 0.03 -26.66
CA PHE A 206 -19.52 -0.44 -26.63
C PHE A 206 -19.58 -1.96 -26.61
N LEU A 207 -20.49 -2.51 -25.82
CA LEU A 207 -20.78 -3.96 -25.80
C LEU A 207 -22.21 -4.18 -26.31
N THR A 208 -22.32 -4.93 -27.40
CA THR A 208 -23.59 -5.39 -27.93
C THR A 208 -23.91 -6.78 -27.38
N TYR A 209 -25.11 -6.96 -26.83
CA TYR A 209 -25.56 -8.20 -26.23
C TYR A 209 -27.08 -8.35 -26.32
N THR A 210 -27.57 -9.58 -26.25
CA THR A 210 -28.99 -9.88 -26.17
C THR A 210 -29.43 -9.92 -24.73
N ASP A 211 -30.32 -9.01 -24.33
CA ASP A 211 -30.98 -9.01 -23.02
C ASP A 211 -32.27 -9.85 -23.11
N THR A 212 -32.43 -10.76 -22.17
CA THR A 212 -33.60 -11.64 -22.12
C THR A 212 -34.49 -11.22 -20.98
N LYS A 213 -35.69 -10.76 -21.30
CA LYS A 213 -36.74 -10.41 -20.33
C LYS A 213 -37.82 -11.44 -20.35
N PHE A 214 -38.38 -11.75 -19.20
CA PHE A 214 -39.53 -12.60 -19.06
C PHE A 214 -40.74 -11.72 -18.71
N GLU A 215 -41.76 -11.69 -19.58
CA GLU A 215 -43.01 -10.98 -19.35
C GLU A 215 -44.16 -11.98 -19.16
N GLY A 216 -44.96 -11.79 -18.10
CA GLY A 216 -46.09 -12.64 -17.73
C GLY A 216 -45.94 -13.28 -16.35
N GLU A 217 -47.04 -13.80 -15.79
CA GLU A 217 -47.05 -14.50 -14.52
C GLU A 217 -47.32 -16.02 -14.73
N GLY A 218 -46.63 -16.87 -13.98
CA GLY A 218 -46.80 -18.33 -13.98
C GLY A 218 -46.41 -18.97 -15.32
N ASP A 219 -47.22 -19.97 -15.77
CA ASP A 219 -46.95 -20.76 -16.98
C ASP A 219 -47.08 -19.98 -18.30
N ASN A 220 -47.48 -18.70 -18.25
CA ASN A 220 -47.62 -17.81 -19.42
C ASN A 220 -46.44 -16.85 -19.62
N GLN A 221 -45.29 -17.11 -19.02
CA GLN A 221 -44.07 -16.29 -19.26
C GLN A 221 -43.60 -16.41 -20.70
N LYS A 222 -43.51 -15.25 -21.37
CA LYS A 222 -42.89 -15.13 -22.70
C LYS A 222 -41.49 -14.58 -22.59
N GLU A 223 -40.57 -15.28 -23.21
CA GLU A 223 -39.19 -14.80 -23.35
C GLU A 223 -39.13 -13.73 -24.46
N ILE A 224 -38.75 -12.52 -24.11
CA ILE A 224 -38.51 -11.41 -25.04
C ILE A 224 -37.02 -11.15 -25.11
N LYS A 225 -36.46 -11.28 -26.30
CA LYS A 225 -35.04 -10.99 -26.59
C LYS A 225 -34.93 -9.59 -27.19
N GLU A 226 -34.19 -8.74 -26.53
CA GLU A 226 -33.91 -7.37 -26.96
C GLU A 226 -32.39 -7.21 -27.15
N GLU A 227 -31.96 -6.73 -28.34
CA GLU A 227 -30.56 -6.39 -28.57
C GLU A 227 -30.26 -5.03 -27.94
N LYS A 228 -29.22 -4.97 -27.11
CA LYS A 228 -28.74 -3.77 -26.44
C LYS A 228 -27.30 -3.50 -26.79
N CYS A 229 -26.95 -2.22 -26.79
CA CYS A 229 -25.59 -1.74 -27.01
C CYS A 229 -25.27 -0.68 -25.96
N ASP A 230 -24.48 -1.06 -24.96
CA ASP A 230 -24.12 -0.19 -23.84
C ASP A 230 -22.64 0.19 -23.90
N GLN A 231 -22.32 1.45 -23.58
CA GLN A 231 -20.92 1.84 -23.33
C GLN A 231 -20.50 1.27 -21.98
N ILE A 232 -19.38 0.52 -21.97
CA ILE A 232 -18.91 -0.23 -20.79
C ILE A 232 -17.63 0.31 -20.16
N ASN A 233 -17.05 1.41 -20.70
CA ASN A 233 -15.91 2.11 -20.13
C ASN A 233 -16.21 3.59 -19.92
N GLN A 234 -15.41 4.29 -19.11
CA GLN A 234 -15.57 5.74 -18.88
C GLN A 234 -15.04 6.57 -20.04
N ALA A 235 -14.19 6.02 -20.90
CA ALA A 235 -13.52 6.70 -22.03
C ALA A 235 -12.80 8.00 -21.65
N SER A 236 -12.50 8.18 -20.39
CA SER A 236 -11.80 9.36 -19.86
C SER A 236 -10.91 8.97 -18.69
N ALA A 237 -9.82 9.71 -18.53
CA ALA A 237 -8.92 9.60 -17.39
C ALA A 237 -8.90 10.95 -16.67
N LEU A 238 -9.60 11.07 -15.55
CA LEU A 238 -9.71 12.33 -14.81
C LEU A 238 -8.35 12.94 -14.51
N TRP A 239 -7.35 12.10 -14.19
CA TRP A 239 -5.99 12.57 -13.89
C TRP A 239 -5.23 13.14 -15.10
N LYS A 240 -5.73 12.95 -16.34
CA LYS A 240 -5.16 13.57 -17.56
C LYS A 240 -5.82 14.88 -17.92
N MET A 241 -6.97 15.22 -17.31
CA MET A 241 -7.68 16.47 -17.55
C MET A 241 -6.94 17.66 -16.92
N ASN A 242 -7.14 18.85 -17.46
CA ASN A 242 -6.60 20.06 -16.85
C ASN A 242 -7.24 20.33 -15.49
N LYS A 243 -6.41 20.64 -14.49
CA LYS A 243 -6.90 20.96 -13.13
C LYS A 243 -7.89 22.14 -13.11
N SER A 244 -7.73 23.09 -14.05
CA SER A 244 -8.62 24.24 -14.17
C SER A 244 -10.05 23.89 -14.62
N GLU A 245 -10.24 22.72 -15.21
CA GLU A 245 -11.53 22.23 -15.69
C GLU A 245 -12.24 21.35 -14.64
N LEU A 246 -11.49 20.89 -13.61
CA LEU A 246 -11.95 19.98 -12.56
C LEU A 246 -12.39 20.77 -11.32
N LYS A 247 -13.50 20.33 -10.73
CA LYS A 247 -14.02 20.84 -9.46
C LYS A 247 -13.77 19.82 -8.35
N ASP A 248 -13.80 20.28 -7.11
CA ASP A 248 -13.68 19.41 -5.92
C ASP A 248 -14.65 18.22 -5.95
N LYS A 249 -15.86 18.44 -6.45
CA LYS A 249 -16.87 17.40 -6.63
C LYS A 249 -16.39 16.27 -7.56
N ASP A 250 -15.72 16.60 -8.66
CA ASP A 250 -15.27 15.62 -9.65
C ASP A 250 -14.20 14.69 -9.04
N TYR A 251 -13.29 15.26 -8.23
CA TYR A 251 -12.30 14.47 -7.49
C TYR A 251 -12.92 13.53 -6.46
N LYS A 252 -13.93 13.99 -5.73
CA LYS A 252 -14.64 13.21 -4.72
C LYS A 252 -15.45 12.06 -5.31
N GLU A 253 -16.19 12.34 -6.39
CA GLU A 253 -16.97 11.33 -7.13
C GLU A 253 -16.04 10.26 -7.74
N PHE A 254 -14.92 10.70 -8.31
CA PHE A 254 -13.91 9.78 -8.81
C PHE A 254 -13.34 8.89 -7.68
N TYR A 255 -13.00 9.46 -6.52
CA TYR A 255 -12.52 8.70 -5.37
C TYR A 255 -13.53 7.63 -4.94
N GLN A 256 -14.80 7.99 -4.79
CA GLN A 256 -15.84 7.06 -4.35
C GLN A 256 -15.99 5.87 -5.31
N SER A 257 -15.98 6.13 -6.61
CA SER A 257 -16.04 5.09 -7.64
C SER A 257 -14.77 4.25 -7.66
N PHE A 258 -13.59 4.89 -7.61
CA PHE A 258 -12.28 4.25 -7.74
C PHE A 258 -11.89 3.41 -6.53
N ALA A 259 -12.15 3.93 -5.33
CA ALA A 259 -11.80 3.28 -4.06
C ALA A 259 -12.92 2.36 -3.54
N HIS A 260 -14.09 2.34 -4.18
CA HIS A 260 -15.31 1.68 -3.71
C HIS A 260 -15.67 2.08 -2.27
N ASP A 261 -15.48 3.36 -1.96
CA ASP A 261 -15.69 3.95 -0.65
C ASP A 261 -16.69 5.10 -0.75
N ASN A 262 -17.81 4.98 -0.07
CA ASN A 262 -18.87 6.01 -0.08
C ASN A 262 -18.53 7.25 0.77
N SER A 263 -17.42 7.22 1.52
CA SER A 263 -16.96 8.38 2.28
C SER A 263 -16.21 9.38 1.39
N GLU A 264 -16.11 10.63 1.85
CA GLU A 264 -15.23 11.61 1.19
C GLU A 264 -13.79 11.42 1.66
N PRO A 265 -12.78 11.63 0.80
CA PRO A 265 -11.39 11.64 1.20
C PRO A 265 -11.08 12.88 2.05
N LEU A 266 -10.09 12.79 2.95
CA LEU A 266 -9.60 13.94 3.70
C LEU A 266 -8.89 14.96 2.81
N SER A 267 -8.17 14.48 1.81
CA SER A 267 -7.45 15.29 0.85
C SER A 267 -7.16 14.52 -0.43
N TYR A 268 -6.81 15.26 -1.49
CA TYR A 268 -6.32 14.69 -2.74
C TYR A 268 -5.14 15.50 -3.30
N ILE A 269 -4.27 14.82 -4.04
CA ILE A 269 -3.07 15.38 -4.65
C ILE A 269 -3.08 15.04 -6.12
N HIS A 270 -3.39 16.01 -6.98
CA HIS A 270 -3.28 15.85 -8.42
C HIS A 270 -2.00 16.55 -8.90
N ASN A 271 -1.07 15.80 -9.49
CA ASN A 271 0.20 16.34 -9.94
C ASN A 271 0.53 15.83 -11.35
N LYS A 272 0.89 16.75 -12.25
CA LYS A 272 1.39 16.48 -13.60
C LYS A 272 2.84 16.93 -13.67
N VAL A 273 3.71 16.04 -14.09
CA VAL A 273 5.16 16.29 -14.27
C VAL A 273 5.45 16.19 -15.77
N GLU A 274 6.07 17.23 -16.30
CA GLU A 274 6.48 17.36 -17.69
C GLU A 274 7.99 17.66 -17.76
N GLY A 275 8.67 17.12 -18.76
CA GLY A 275 10.10 17.38 -18.98
C GLY A 275 10.87 16.16 -19.46
N SER A 276 11.94 15.81 -18.77
CA SER A 276 12.74 14.62 -19.08
C SER A 276 12.05 13.31 -18.71
N LEU A 277 11.05 13.38 -17.84
CA LEU A 277 10.19 12.29 -17.39
C LEU A 277 8.76 12.83 -17.34
N GLU A 278 7.84 12.15 -18.01
CA GLU A 278 6.45 12.55 -18.08
C GLU A 278 5.55 11.55 -17.36
N TYR A 279 4.86 12.04 -16.32
CA TYR A 279 3.88 11.24 -15.59
C TYR A 279 2.87 12.12 -14.86
N THR A 280 1.72 11.54 -14.58
CA THR A 280 0.66 12.16 -13.78
C THR A 280 0.36 11.29 -12.57
N THR A 281 0.13 11.92 -11.43
CA THR A 281 -0.33 11.22 -10.22
C THR A 281 -1.59 11.87 -9.69
N LEU A 282 -2.51 11.03 -9.23
CA LEU A 282 -3.69 11.46 -8.48
C LEU A 282 -3.80 10.58 -7.25
N PHE A 283 -3.45 11.13 -6.09
CA PHE A 283 -3.49 10.42 -4.82
C PHE A 283 -4.60 10.95 -3.93
N TYR A 284 -5.15 10.08 -3.09
CA TYR A 284 -6.16 10.39 -2.10
C TYR A 284 -5.71 9.91 -0.73
N ILE A 285 -5.98 10.73 0.28
CA ILE A 285 -5.86 10.36 1.68
C ILE A 285 -7.28 10.04 2.17
N PRO A 286 -7.61 8.77 2.44
CA PRO A 286 -8.93 8.38 2.93
C PRO A 286 -9.28 9.01 4.27
N SER A 287 -10.57 9.13 4.59
CA SER A 287 -11.01 9.57 5.92
C SER A 287 -11.12 8.44 6.93
N LYS A 288 -11.08 7.18 6.48
CA LYS A 288 -11.17 5.99 7.33
C LYS A 288 -10.14 4.95 6.89
N ALA A 289 -9.58 4.24 7.86
CA ALA A 289 -8.73 3.10 7.56
C ALA A 289 -9.58 1.91 7.06
N PRO A 290 -9.15 1.22 5.99
CA PRO A 290 -9.72 -0.07 5.64
C PRO A 290 -9.53 -1.06 6.80
N PHE A 291 -10.54 -1.90 7.06
CA PHE A 291 -10.50 -2.87 8.17
C PHE A 291 -9.39 -3.91 8.04
N ASP A 292 -8.92 -4.15 6.82
CA ASP A 292 -7.88 -5.12 6.48
C ASP A 292 -6.49 -4.50 6.29
N MET A 293 -6.30 -3.21 6.58
CA MET A 293 -5.05 -2.46 6.34
C MET A 293 -3.81 -3.09 7.01
N PHE A 294 -4.00 -3.80 8.13
CA PHE A 294 -2.92 -4.45 8.88
C PHE A 294 -2.72 -5.93 8.52
N ARG A 295 -3.47 -6.46 7.54
CA ARG A 295 -3.27 -7.82 7.07
C ARG A 295 -2.03 -7.93 6.20
N VAL A 296 -1.38 -9.09 6.22
CA VAL A 296 -0.16 -9.36 5.44
C VAL A 296 -0.43 -9.33 3.93
N ASP A 297 -1.63 -9.70 3.53
CA ASP A 297 -2.12 -9.75 2.14
C ASP A 297 -2.79 -8.44 1.68
N TYR A 298 -2.73 -7.36 2.49
CA TYR A 298 -3.29 -6.07 2.13
C TYR A 298 -2.60 -5.49 0.90
N LYS A 299 -3.38 -5.13 -0.11
CA LYS A 299 -2.91 -4.46 -1.31
C LYS A 299 -2.96 -2.95 -1.15
N SER A 300 -1.89 -2.27 -1.55
CA SER A 300 -1.91 -0.81 -1.63
C SER A 300 -2.99 -0.40 -2.63
N GLY A 301 -3.74 0.64 -2.36
CA GLY A 301 -4.80 1.07 -3.27
C GLY A 301 -4.30 1.99 -4.39
N VAL A 302 -3.01 1.95 -4.73
CA VAL A 302 -2.43 2.74 -5.82
C VAL A 302 -2.32 1.86 -7.05
N LYS A 303 -2.92 2.30 -8.17
CA LYS A 303 -2.88 1.62 -9.46
C LYS A 303 -1.86 2.30 -10.37
N LEU A 304 -1.05 1.48 -11.04
CA LEU A 304 -0.12 1.95 -12.06
C LEU A 304 -0.73 1.79 -13.45
N TYR A 305 -0.66 2.86 -14.21
CA TYR A 305 -0.99 2.91 -15.62
C TYR A 305 0.25 3.34 -16.43
N VAL A 306 0.32 2.86 -17.64
CA VAL A 306 1.25 3.37 -18.65
C VAL A 306 0.41 3.75 -19.86
N LYS A 307 0.40 5.03 -20.20
CA LYS A 307 -0.42 5.59 -21.28
C LYS A 307 -1.90 5.18 -21.17
N ARG A 308 -2.46 5.33 -19.95
CA ARG A 308 -3.87 5.00 -19.59
C ARG A 308 -4.23 3.52 -19.63
N VAL A 309 -3.27 2.62 -19.91
CA VAL A 309 -3.47 1.17 -19.82
C VAL A 309 -3.05 0.69 -18.45
N PHE A 310 -3.94 -0.02 -17.78
CA PHE A 310 -3.67 -0.61 -16.47
C PHE A 310 -2.54 -1.65 -16.54
N ILE A 311 -1.59 -1.52 -15.62
CA ILE A 311 -0.44 -2.43 -15.49
C ILE A 311 -0.57 -3.30 -14.25
N THR A 312 -0.70 -2.67 -13.07
CA THR A 312 -0.78 -3.39 -11.79
C THR A 312 -1.44 -2.55 -10.70
N ASP A 313 -2.02 -3.22 -9.72
CA ASP A 313 -2.54 -2.66 -8.47
C ASP A 313 -1.81 -3.21 -7.22
N ASP A 314 -0.79 -4.02 -7.41
CA ASP A 314 -0.07 -4.71 -6.34
C ASP A 314 1.45 -4.62 -6.55
N ASP A 315 1.96 -3.39 -6.63
CA ASP A 315 3.40 -3.17 -6.68
C ASP A 315 3.87 -2.43 -5.44
N LYS A 316 4.60 -3.14 -4.58
CA LYS A 316 5.22 -2.60 -3.36
C LYS A 316 6.31 -1.55 -3.65
N GLU A 317 6.74 -1.45 -4.92
CA GLU A 317 7.69 -0.43 -5.36
C GLU A 317 7.03 0.92 -5.66
N LEU A 318 5.69 1.01 -5.78
CA LEU A 318 4.98 2.25 -6.07
C LEU A 318 5.02 3.22 -4.89
N LEU A 319 4.72 2.74 -3.69
CA LEU A 319 4.81 3.50 -2.45
C LEU A 319 5.36 2.62 -1.32
N PRO A 320 6.05 3.21 -0.32
CA PRO A 320 6.50 2.47 0.85
C PRO A 320 5.31 2.01 1.72
N SER A 321 5.50 0.93 2.48
CA SER A 321 4.45 0.28 3.27
C SER A 321 3.77 1.21 4.28
N TYR A 322 4.48 2.19 4.82
CA TYR A 322 3.91 3.15 5.76
C TYR A 322 2.94 4.16 5.13
N LEU A 323 2.85 4.20 3.79
CA LEU A 323 1.86 4.96 3.02
C LEU A 323 0.80 4.08 2.35
N ARG A 324 0.67 2.81 2.78
CA ARG A 324 -0.27 1.86 2.16
C ARG A 324 -1.75 2.27 2.24
N PHE A 325 -2.09 3.21 3.11
CA PHE A 325 -3.44 3.78 3.18
C PHE A 325 -3.79 4.70 2.00
N VAL A 326 -2.78 5.19 1.27
CA VAL A 326 -3.00 6.07 0.11
C VAL A 326 -3.67 5.29 -1.01
N LYS A 327 -4.69 5.88 -1.61
CA LYS A 327 -5.38 5.37 -2.79
C LYS A 327 -5.06 6.28 -3.98
N GLY A 328 -5.11 5.75 -5.20
CA GLY A 328 -4.95 6.60 -6.36
C GLY A 328 -4.28 5.97 -7.57
N VAL A 329 -3.77 6.84 -8.42
CA VAL A 329 -3.24 6.49 -9.74
C VAL A 329 -1.87 7.10 -9.95
N ILE A 330 -0.98 6.31 -10.54
CA ILE A 330 0.24 6.76 -11.20
C ILE A 330 0.09 6.40 -12.68
N ASP A 331 0.24 7.37 -13.59
CA ASP A 331 0.19 7.13 -15.04
C ASP A 331 1.41 7.75 -15.71
N SER A 332 2.32 6.89 -16.20
CA SER A 332 3.58 7.30 -16.82
C SER A 332 3.52 7.15 -18.35
N GLU A 333 4.08 8.16 -19.06
CA GLU A 333 4.29 8.07 -20.51
C GLU A 333 5.60 7.35 -20.87
N ASP A 334 6.58 7.41 -19.98
CA ASP A 334 7.97 7.01 -20.25
C ASP A 334 8.41 5.70 -19.57
N LEU A 335 7.55 5.10 -18.73
CA LEU A 335 7.92 3.89 -18.01
C LEU A 335 8.11 2.72 -18.99
N PRO A 336 9.33 2.17 -19.13
CA PRO A 336 9.55 1.03 -20.00
C PRO A 336 8.94 -0.22 -19.38
N LEU A 337 8.17 -0.94 -20.18
CA LEU A 337 7.58 -2.21 -19.83
C LEU A 337 8.32 -3.34 -20.55
N ASN A 338 8.27 -4.55 -19.99
CA ASN A 338 8.67 -5.75 -20.70
C ASN A 338 7.61 -6.14 -21.77
N VAL A 339 7.84 -7.23 -22.48
CA VAL A 339 6.95 -7.69 -23.56
C VAL A 339 5.56 -8.08 -23.02
N SER A 340 5.47 -8.59 -21.78
CA SER A 340 4.21 -8.93 -21.11
C SER A 340 3.50 -7.72 -20.47
N ARG A 341 4.07 -6.53 -20.64
CA ARG A 341 3.64 -5.28 -19.98
C ARG A 341 3.66 -5.35 -18.45
N GLU A 342 4.56 -6.12 -17.91
CA GLU A 342 4.89 -6.10 -16.49
C GLU A 342 6.03 -5.10 -16.24
N ILE A 343 6.17 -4.65 -15.01
CA ILE A 343 7.23 -3.70 -14.63
C ILE A 343 8.58 -4.41 -14.68
N LEU A 344 9.58 -3.76 -15.26
CA LEU A 344 10.96 -4.19 -15.14
C LEU A 344 11.45 -3.99 -13.72
N GLN A 345 11.92 -5.05 -13.08
CA GLN A 345 12.50 -4.99 -11.74
C GLN A 345 13.63 -3.95 -11.69
N GLN A 346 13.72 -3.20 -10.58
CA GLN A 346 14.74 -2.16 -10.33
C GLN A 346 14.76 -1.02 -11.36
N ASN A 347 13.59 -0.55 -11.77
CA ASN A 347 13.48 0.54 -12.73
C ASN A 347 13.78 1.90 -12.08
N LYS A 348 14.82 2.61 -12.55
CA LYS A 348 15.20 3.95 -12.05
C LYS A 348 14.09 4.99 -12.21
N ILE A 349 13.29 4.90 -13.28
CA ILE A 349 12.18 5.83 -13.51
C ILE A 349 11.12 5.62 -12.43
N LEU A 350 10.77 4.37 -12.12
CA LEU A 350 9.82 4.05 -11.07
C LEU A 350 10.31 4.52 -9.70
N ALA A 351 11.61 4.32 -9.39
CA ALA A 351 12.20 4.82 -8.15
C ALA A 351 12.12 6.35 -8.02
N ASN A 352 12.34 7.08 -9.12
CA ASN A 352 12.20 8.54 -9.15
C ASN A 352 10.75 8.98 -8.93
N ILE A 353 9.78 8.32 -9.60
CA ILE A 353 8.34 8.58 -9.42
C ILE A 353 7.95 8.32 -7.96
N ARG A 354 8.41 7.20 -7.38
CA ARG A 354 8.18 6.85 -5.97
C ARG A 354 8.69 7.93 -5.02
N SER A 355 9.96 8.32 -5.14
CA SER A 355 10.57 9.34 -4.25
C SER A 355 9.83 10.68 -4.35
N ALA A 356 9.49 11.13 -5.57
CA ALA A 356 8.72 12.34 -5.78
C ALA A 356 7.29 12.25 -5.20
N SER A 357 6.64 11.09 -5.36
CA SER A 357 5.29 10.83 -4.82
C SER A 357 5.28 10.84 -3.30
N VAL A 358 6.24 10.17 -2.65
CA VAL A 358 6.40 10.17 -1.20
C VAL A 358 6.54 11.61 -0.67
N LYS A 359 7.42 12.41 -1.25
CA LYS A 359 7.62 13.82 -0.85
C LYS A 359 6.34 14.64 -0.98
N LYS A 360 5.56 14.43 -2.04
CA LYS A 360 4.27 15.12 -2.25
C LYS A 360 3.21 14.70 -1.23
N ILE A 361 3.11 13.41 -0.95
CA ILE A 361 2.16 12.87 0.04
C ILE A 361 2.50 13.38 1.44
N LEU A 362 3.78 13.32 1.85
CA LEU A 362 4.21 13.83 3.15
C LEU A 362 3.99 15.35 3.28
N SER A 363 4.18 16.11 2.19
CA SER A 363 3.89 17.55 2.17
C SER A 363 2.40 17.84 2.31
N GLU A 364 1.52 17.01 1.74
CA GLU A 364 0.08 17.14 1.91
C GLU A 364 -0.36 16.81 3.35
N ILE A 365 0.20 15.75 3.93
CA ILE A 365 -0.02 15.41 5.34
C ILE A 365 0.44 16.56 6.27
N GLU A 366 1.55 17.22 5.93
CA GLU A 366 1.99 18.44 6.64
C GLU A 366 0.98 19.58 6.46
N CYS A 367 0.42 19.74 5.28
CA CYS A 367 -0.63 20.75 5.06
C CYS A 367 -1.85 20.46 5.94
N LEU A 368 -2.29 19.21 6.01
CA LEU A 368 -3.36 18.76 6.92
C LEU A 368 -3.01 19.04 8.39
N SER A 369 -1.73 18.93 8.78
CA SER A 369 -1.31 19.11 10.17
C SER A 369 -1.40 20.55 10.69
N LYS A 370 -1.64 21.52 9.81
CA LYS A 370 -1.88 22.93 10.18
C LYS A 370 -3.26 23.15 10.81
N ASP A 371 -4.20 22.25 10.56
CA ASP A 371 -5.52 22.23 11.18
C ASP A 371 -5.59 21.04 12.15
N GLU A 372 -5.52 21.31 13.45
CA GLU A 372 -5.46 20.28 14.49
C GLU A 372 -6.65 19.31 14.43
N LYS A 373 -7.87 19.80 14.10
CA LYS A 373 -9.07 18.95 14.03
C LYS A 373 -9.03 17.99 12.84
N ASN A 374 -8.62 18.47 11.68
CA ASN A 374 -8.50 17.64 10.49
C ASN A 374 -7.32 16.68 10.62
N TYR A 375 -6.24 17.13 11.26
CA TYR A 375 -5.09 16.28 11.53
C TYR A 375 -5.41 15.15 12.50
N HIS A 376 -6.21 15.39 13.52
CA HIS A 376 -6.68 14.35 14.43
C HIS A 376 -7.47 13.25 13.69
N LYS A 377 -8.36 13.64 12.76
CA LYS A 377 -9.09 12.67 11.92
C LYS A 377 -8.18 11.82 11.05
N PHE A 378 -7.07 12.39 10.60
CA PHE A 378 -6.05 11.66 9.85
C PHE A 378 -5.21 10.77 10.78
N TYR A 379 -4.74 11.32 11.90
CA TYR A 379 -3.75 10.65 12.75
C TYR A 379 -4.33 9.46 13.51
N GLU A 380 -5.58 9.55 13.93
CA GLU A 380 -6.26 8.46 14.65
C GLU A 380 -6.24 7.13 13.86
N PRO A 381 -6.67 7.05 12.60
CA PRO A 381 -6.64 5.80 11.82
C PRO A 381 -5.25 5.45 11.24
N PHE A 382 -4.38 6.44 10.98
CA PHE A 382 -3.16 6.22 10.19
C PHE A 382 -1.85 6.49 10.93
N GLY A 383 -1.88 7.04 12.14
CA GLY A 383 -0.69 7.39 12.90
C GLY A 383 0.24 6.21 13.17
N LYS A 384 -0.31 5.04 13.51
CA LYS A 384 0.47 3.81 13.73
C LYS A 384 1.21 3.36 12.47
N VAL A 385 0.55 3.41 11.32
CA VAL A 385 1.16 3.04 10.03
C VAL A 385 2.22 4.05 9.63
N LEU A 386 1.98 5.34 9.87
CA LEU A 386 2.95 6.39 9.56
C LEU A 386 4.25 6.23 10.36
N LYS A 387 4.18 5.76 11.62
CA LYS A 387 5.34 5.48 12.47
C LYS A 387 6.26 4.40 11.86
N GLU A 388 5.73 3.45 11.10
CA GLU A 388 6.54 2.41 10.43
C GLU A 388 7.62 3.01 9.52
N GLY A 389 7.37 4.21 8.98
CA GLY A 389 8.34 4.92 8.14
C GLY A 389 9.66 5.24 8.84
N LEU A 390 9.66 5.37 10.17
CA LEU A 390 10.89 5.61 10.95
C LEU A 390 11.86 4.43 10.90
N TYR A 391 11.37 3.22 10.60
CA TYR A 391 12.20 2.01 10.54
C TYR A 391 13.04 1.90 9.27
N GLY A 392 12.51 2.34 8.12
CA GLY A 392 13.13 2.05 6.82
C GLY A 392 13.33 3.26 5.89
N ASP A 393 12.67 4.39 6.13
CA ASP A 393 12.78 5.58 5.28
C ASP A 393 13.66 6.65 5.93
N PHE A 394 14.98 6.44 5.81
CA PHE A 394 15.95 7.36 6.38
C PHE A 394 15.98 8.73 5.68
N GLU A 395 15.61 8.80 4.40
CA GLU A 395 15.57 10.05 3.63
C GLU A 395 14.49 11.01 4.16
N ASN A 396 13.34 10.47 4.58
CA ASN A 396 12.21 11.27 5.04
C ASN A 396 12.03 11.25 6.57
N LYS A 397 12.99 10.73 7.33
CA LYS A 397 12.88 10.52 8.77
C LYS A 397 12.57 11.81 9.55
N GLU A 398 13.26 12.90 9.27
CA GLU A 398 13.00 14.19 9.93
C GLU A 398 11.58 14.68 9.67
N LYS A 399 11.14 14.56 8.40
CA LYS A 399 9.79 14.93 8.01
C LYS A 399 8.73 14.08 8.70
N LEU A 400 8.98 12.78 8.82
CA LEU A 400 8.10 11.87 9.55
C LEU A 400 8.00 12.26 11.03
N LEU A 401 9.13 12.56 11.69
CA LEU A 401 9.14 13.00 13.09
C LEU A 401 8.31 14.27 13.32
N GLU A 402 8.31 15.22 12.39
CA GLU A 402 7.45 16.41 12.47
C GLU A 402 5.96 16.08 12.38
N LEU A 403 5.61 15.04 11.62
CA LEU A 403 4.23 14.62 11.39
C LEU A 403 3.69 13.74 12.51
N LEU A 404 4.54 13.05 13.25
CA LEU A 404 4.11 12.15 14.31
C LEU A 404 3.56 12.89 15.52
N ARG A 405 2.67 12.20 16.24
CA ARG A 405 2.09 12.67 17.50
C ARG A 405 2.30 11.59 18.56
N PHE A 406 2.63 12.04 19.76
CA PHE A 406 2.87 11.20 20.92
C PHE A 406 2.03 11.70 22.09
N TYR A 407 1.61 10.80 22.95
CA TYR A 407 0.81 11.19 24.11
C TYR A 407 1.71 11.85 25.17
N SER A 408 1.44 13.11 25.49
CA SER A 408 2.12 13.85 26.55
C SER A 408 1.47 13.54 27.90
N LYS A 409 2.28 13.17 28.88
CA LYS A 409 1.82 12.91 30.25
C LYS A 409 1.29 14.19 30.91
N ASP A 410 1.95 15.30 30.68
CA ASP A 410 1.63 16.59 31.31
C ASP A 410 0.36 17.22 30.71
N LYS A 411 0.21 17.15 29.39
CA LYS A 411 -0.93 17.74 28.66
C LYS A 411 -2.11 16.80 28.50
N GLU A 412 -1.96 15.54 28.82
CA GLU A 412 -2.97 14.48 28.72
C GLU A 412 -3.61 14.38 27.32
N LYS A 413 -2.85 14.72 26.29
CA LYS A 413 -3.26 14.67 24.87
C LYS A 413 -2.10 14.29 23.97
N LEU A 414 -2.42 14.00 22.70
CA LEU A 414 -1.41 13.86 21.64
C LEU A 414 -0.78 15.22 21.32
N VAL A 415 0.57 15.28 21.29
CA VAL A 415 1.36 16.47 20.97
C VAL A 415 2.34 16.18 19.85
N SER A 416 2.74 17.20 19.09
CA SER A 416 3.87 17.11 18.16
C SER A 416 5.19 17.22 18.91
N LEU A 417 6.27 16.73 18.30
CA LEU A 417 7.62 16.92 18.87
C LEU A 417 8.01 18.41 18.93
N LYS A 418 7.52 19.21 18.01
CA LYS A 418 7.68 20.66 18.02
C LYS A 418 7.02 21.27 19.25
N GLU A 419 5.75 20.92 19.51
CA GLU A 419 5.02 21.39 20.69
C GLU A 419 5.69 20.95 21.99
N TYR A 420 6.19 19.71 22.06
CA TYR A 420 6.96 19.21 23.19
C TYR A 420 8.24 20.03 23.40
N LYS A 421 9.00 20.27 22.35
CA LYS A 421 10.26 21.02 22.40
C LYS A 421 10.07 22.47 22.81
N GLU A 422 9.03 23.15 22.34
CA GLU A 422 8.69 24.52 22.74
C GLU A 422 8.35 24.64 24.23
N ASN A 423 8.01 23.54 24.91
CA ASN A 423 7.68 23.47 26.33
C ASN A 423 8.80 22.88 27.21
N LEU A 424 9.99 22.62 26.65
CA LEU A 424 11.14 22.15 27.41
C LEU A 424 11.48 23.13 28.54
N LYS A 425 11.81 22.60 29.72
CA LYS A 425 12.29 23.42 30.85
C LYS A 425 13.77 23.78 30.66
N GLU A 426 14.19 24.86 31.31
CA GLU A 426 15.55 25.44 31.17
C GLU A 426 16.68 24.41 31.38
N ASN A 427 16.49 23.45 32.27
CA ASN A 427 17.49 22.42 32.59
C ASN A 427 17.20 21.06 31.94
N GLN A 428 16.17 20.96 31.12
CA GLN A 428 15.80 19.72 30.41
C GLN A 428 16.61 19.61 29.14
N LYS A 429 17.44 18.56 29.03
CA LYS A 429 18.37 18.35 27.91
C LYS A 429 17.84 17.38 26.86
N SER A 430 16.80 16.61 27.21
CA SER A 430 16.34 15.47 26.41
C SER A 430 14.83 15.47 26.25
N ILE A 431 14.37 14.83 25.17
CA ILE A 431 12.98 14.41 24.99
C ILE A 431 12.83 13.07 25.70
N TYR A 432 12.10 13.05 26.80
CA TYR A 432 11.89 11.82 27.57
C TYR A 432 10.66 11.08 27.03
N TYR A 433 10.80 9.77 26.90
CA TYR A 433 9.69 8.88 26.54
C TYR A 433 9.67 7.63 27.43
N LEU A 434 8.51 7.01 27.55
CA LEU A 434 8.31 5.74 28.24
C LEU A 434 7.53 4.79 27.35
N LEU A 435 8.08 3.60 27.12
CA LEU A 435 7.48 2.54 26.32
C LEU A 435 6.64 1.60 27.19
N GLY A 436 5.50 1.14 26.68
CA GLY A 436 4.69 0.10 27.35
C GLY A 436 3.48 -0.30 26.50
N GLU A 437 2.85 -1.42 26.86
CA GLU A 437 1.76 -2.01 26.07
C GLU A 437 0.40 -1.32 26.28
N ASN A 438 0.25 -0.56 27.35
CA ASN A 438 -1.03 0.04 27.72
C ASN A 438 -0.84 1.48 28.23
N LEU A 439 -1.54 2.42 27.61
CA LEU A 439 -1.43 3.84 27.94
C LEU A 439 -1.84 4.15 29.40
N ASP A 440 -2.86 3.46 29.94
CA ASP A 440 -3.31 3.74 31.31
C ASP A 440 -2.31 3.23 32.35
N LEU A 441 -1.64 2.11 32.09
CA LEU A 441 -0.52 1.63 32.91
C LEU A 441 0.67 2.59 32.84
N LEU A 442 1.01 3.07 31.64
CA LEU A 442 2.05 4.08 31.48
C LEU A 442 1.75 5.35 32.27
N LYS A 443 0.51 5.84 32.22
CA LYS A 443 0.08 7.02 33.00
C LYS A 443 0.22 6.83 34.50
N ALA A 444 0.06 5.61 34.99
CA ALA A 444 0.15 5.24 36.39
C ALA A 444 1.57 4.84 36.82
N SER A 445 2.54 4.85 35.93
CA SER A 445 3.90 4.41 36.22
C SER A 445 4.60 5.27 37.28
N PRO A 446 5.14 4.69 38.37
CA PRO A 446 5.90 5.40 39.37
C PRO A 446 7.17 6.09 38.85
N LEU A 447 7.70 5.64 37.72
CA LEU A 447 8.86 6.25 37.05
C LEU A 447 8.61 7.72 36.69
N LEU A 448 7.34 8.10 36.43
CA LEU A 448 6.98 9.45 36.01
C LEU A 448 7.02 10.47 37.15
N GLU A 449 6.99 10.02 38.42
CA GLU A 449 6.87 10.92 39.59
C GLU A 449 8.04 11.90 39.70
N LYS A 450 9.28 11.45 39.44
CA LYS A 450 10.44 12.33 39.53
C LYS A 450 10.54 13.31 38.34
N TYR A 451 10.11 12.88 37.15
CA TYR A 451 9.99 13.79 36.01
C TYR A 451 8.96 14.88 36.31
N ALA A 452 7.80 14.52 36.84
CA ALA A 452 6.76 15.45 37.24
C ALA A 452 7.22 16.43 38.32
N GLN A 453 8.00 15.98 39.33
CA GLN A 453 8.57 16.84 40.35
C GLN A 453 9.54 17.89 39.78
N LYS A 454 10.26 17.54 38.69
CA LYS A 454 11.12 18.47 37.96
C LYS A 454 10.34 19.34 36.96
N GLY A 455 9.05 19.05 36.77
CA GLY A 455 8.23 19.67 35.73
C GLY A 455 8.60 19.25 34.32
N TYR A 456 9.24 18.08 34.15
CA TYR A 456 9.61 17.52 32.85
C TYR A 456 8.48 16.64 32.35
N ASP A 457 8.01 16.93 31.14
CA ASP A 457 7.02 16.09 30.46
C ASP A 457 7.67 14.80 29.92
N VAL A 458 6.90 13.73 29.89
CA VAL A 458 7.31 12.43 29.34
C VAL A 458 6.30 11.99 28.29
N LEU A 459 6.78 11.63 27.12
CA LEU A 459 5.95 11.06 26.06
C LEU A 459 5.66 9.59 26.34
N LEU A 460 4.39 9.22 26.36
CA LEU A 460 3.94 7.85 26.60
C LEU A 460 3.67 7.16 25.27
N LEU A 461 4.44 6.11 24.98
CA LEU A 461 4.46 5.39 23.73
C LEU A 461 3.86 4.00 23.94
N SER A 462 2.62 3.81 23.47
CA SER A 462 1.85 2.58 23.69
C SER A 462 1.53 1.80 22.41
N ASP A 463 1.99 2.28 21.26
CA ASP A 463 1.84 1.52 20.01
C ASP A 463 2.94 0.46 19.91
N GLU A 464 2.59 -0.78 19.53
CA GLU A 464 3.54 -1.90 19.40
C GLU A 464 4.75 -1.56 18.53
N ILE A 465 4.53 -0.76 17.47
CA ILE A 465 5.58 -0.32 16.55
C ILE A 465 6.61 0.59 17.23
N ASP A 466 6.25 1.29 18.30
CA ASP A 466 7.16 2.22 18.97
C ASP A 466 8.42 1.53 19.49
N ALA A 467 8.29 0.28 19.99
CA ALA A 467 9.43 -0.50 20.47
C ALA A 467 10.44 -0.85 19.36
N PHE A 468 10.00 -0.89 18.11
CA PHE A 468 10.85 -1.20 16.95
C PHE A 468 11.50 0.05 16.37
N VAL A 469 10.79 1.18 16.36
CA VAL A 469 11.27 2.38 15.69
C VAL A 469 12.09 3.28 16.59
N MET A 470 11.75 3.37 17.89
CA MET A 470 12.42 4.27 18.84
C MET A 470 13.91 3.98 19.04
N PRO A 471 14.41 2.73 19.05
CA PRO A 471 15.85 2.47 19.09
C PRO A 471 16.63 3.10 17.94
N GLY A 472 15.98 3.33 16.78
CA GLY A 472 16.55 4.01 15.63
C GLY A 472 16.41 5.53 15.65
N VAL A 473 15.68 6.11 16.62
CA VAL A 473 15.44 7.56 16.72
C VAL A 473 16.31 8.14 17.82
N ASN A 474 17.42 8.74 17.43
CA ASN A 474 18.41 9.27 18.38
C ASN A 474 18.06 10.67 18.86
N GLU A 475 17.61 11.54 17.96
CA GLU A 475 17.35 12.95 18.25
C GLU A 475 16.25 13.53 17.35
N TYR A 476 15.65 14.64 17.79
CA TYR A 476 14.81 15.52 17.00
C TYR A 476 15.30 16.95 17.15
N ASP A 477 15.63 17.59 16.04
CA ASP A 477 16.17 18.96 15.99
C ASP A 477 17.23 19.20 17.08
N LYS A 478 18.28 18.34 17.08
CA LYS A 478 19.43 18.35 18.00
C LYS A 478 19.10 18.05 19.47
N THR A 479 17.90 17.67 19.81
CA THR A 479 17.49 17.28 21.16
C THR A 479 17.40 15.76 21.23
N PRO A 480 18.22 15.08 22.05
CA PRO A 480 18.25 13.63 22.10
C PRO A 480 16.97 13.05 22.71
N PHE A 481 16.56 11.89 22.19
CA PHE A 481 15.54 11.05 22.83
C PHE A 481 16.16 10.19 23.93
N ARG A 482 15.49 10.10 25.06
CA ARG A 482 15.90 9.28 26.20
C ARG A 482 14.71 8.48 26.74
N ASP A 483 14.91 7.19 26.89
CA ASP A 483 13.96 6.34 27.60
C ASP A 483 13.99 6.68 29.09
N ALA A 484 12.84 7.04 29.63
CA ALA A 484 12.68 7.47 31.02
C ALA A 484 13.00 6.35 32.03
N SER A 485 12.94 5.11 31.62
CA SER A 485 13.28 3.95 32.49
C SER A 485 14.80 3.71 32.59
N HIS A 486 15.60 4.25 31.67
CA HIS A 486 17.03 4.00 31.64
C HIS A 486 17.82 4.77 32.70
N SER A 487 18.82 4.12 33.27
CA SER A 487 19.67 4.69 34.33
C SER A 487 20.38 6.00 33.90
N GLU A 488 20.69 6.16 32.62
CA GLU A 488 21.28 7.41 32.10
C GLU A 488 20.28 8.59 32.19
N SER A 489 19.02 8.36 31.88
CA SER A 489 17.94 9.35 32.00
C SER A 489 17.72 9.76 33.44
N LEU A 490 17.76 8.79 34.36
CA LEU A 490 17.64 9.02 35.79
C LEU A 490 18.83 9.85 36.34
N LYS A 491 20.06 9.64 35.83
CA LYS A 491 21.21 10.49 36.16
C LYS A 491 21.03 11.95 35.70
N GLU A 492 20.43 12.16 34.53
CA GLU A 492 20.10 13.52 34.04
C GLU A 492 19.12 14.27 34.97
N LEU A 493 18.31 13.55 35.76
CA LEU A 493 17.46 14.16 36.78
C LEU A 493 18.23 14.71 37.99
N GLY A 494 19.54 14.44 38.07
CA GLY A 494 20.41 14.91 39.16
C GLY A 494 20.02 14.29 40.51
N LEU A 495 19.59 13.03 40.52
CA LEU A 495 19.27 12.32 41.76
C LEU A 495 20.57 11.94 42.46
N GLU A 496 20.64 12.19 43.77
CA GLU A 496 21.77 11.79 44.59
C GLU A 496 21.88 10.26 44.65
N GLU A 497 23.09 9.75 44.64
CA GLU A 497 23.34 8.31 44.81
C GLU A 497 22.94 7.90 46.23
N ILE A 498 22.42 6.68 46.39
CA ILE A 498 22.08 6.14 47.71
C ILE A 498 23.38 5.87 48.46
N HIS A 499 23.52 6.54 49.63
CA HIS A 499 24.68 6.41 50.50
C HIS A 499 24.89 4.96 50.96
N ASP A 500 26.12 4.54 51.12
CA ASP A 500 26.47 3.16 51.52
C ASP A 500 25.91 2.79 52.90
N GLU A 501 25.81 3.73 53.81
CA GLU A 501 25.15 3.54 55.11
C GLU A 501 23.67 3.09 54.98
N VAL A 502 22.96 3.59 53.96
CA VAL A 502 21.59 3.16 53.67
C VAL A 502 21.58 1.75 53.09
N LYS A 503 22.49 1.46 52.18
CA LYS A 503 22.63 0.11 51.59
C LYS A 503 22.93 -0.94 52.65
N ASP A 504 23.87 -0.61 53.53
CA ASP A 504 24.22 -1.53 54.64
C ASP A 504 23.04 -1.79 55.60
N ARG A 505 22.27 -0.76 55.89
CA ARG A 505 21.07 -0.89 56.74
C ARG A 505 20.00 -1.79 56.11
N PHE A 506 19.85 -1.78 54.80
CA PHE A 506 18.86 -2.58 54.08
C PHE A 506 19.36 -3.95 53.65
N LYS A 507 20.64 -4.28 53.81
CA LYS A 507 21.30 -5.46 53.31
C LYS A 507 20.57 -6.77 53.66
N ASP A 508 20.21 -6.95 54.93
CA ASP A 508 19.51 -8.15 55.37
C ASP A 508 18.08 -8.24 54.83
N LEU A 509 17.40 -7.12 54.70
CA LEU A 509 16.06 -7.05 54.11
C LEU A 509 16.11 -7.36 52.60
N MET A 510 17.07 -6.79 51.86
CA MET A 510 17.26 -7.09 50.44
C MET A 510 17.53 -8.59 50.22
N LYS A 511 18.38 -9.20 51.08
CA LYS A 511 18.64 -10.63 51.03
C LYS A 511 17.37 -11.45 51.29
N ALA A 512 16.52 -11.03 52.23
CA ALA A 512 15.22 -11.68 52.47
C ALA A 512 14.30 -11.63 51.24
N PHE A 513 14.27 -10.50 50.53
CA PHE A 513 13.54 -10.38 49.26
C PHE A 513 14.11 -11.35 48.21
N GLU A 514 15.41 -11.38 48.03
CA GLU A 514 16.09 -12.29 47.06
C GLU A 514 15.82 -13.77 47.37
N GLU A 515 15.87 -14.17 48.63
CA GLU A 515 15.60 -15.55 49.05
C GLU A 515 14.13 -15.94 48.79
N ASN A 516 13.18 -15.07 49.11
CA ASN A 516 11.75 -15.33 48.92
C ASN A 516 11.34 -15.32 47.43
N LEU A 517 11.96 -14.48 46.62
CA LEU A 517 11.60 -14.24 45.21
C LEU A 517 12.62 -14.80 44.22
N LYS A 518 13.52 -15.71 44.64
CA LYS A 518 14.63 -16.26 43.85
C LYS A 518 14.25 -16.77 42.46
N ASP A 519 13.01 -17.30 42.35
CA ASP A 519 12.50 -17.85 41.10
C ASP A 519 11.84 -16.79 40.20
N GLU A 520 11.50 -15.63 40.76
CA GLU A 520 10.75 -14.57 40.09
C GLU A 520 11.61 -13.38 39.65
N ILE A 521 12.67 -13.05 40.40
CA ILE A 521 13.50 -11.86 40.15
C ILE A 521 14.97 -12.21 39.92
N LYS A 522 15.71 -11.29 39.28
CA LYS A 522 17.16 -11.39 39.07
C LYS A 522 17.94 -10.91 40.30
N GLY A 523 17.43 -9.95 41.00
CA GLY A 523 18.04 -9.34 42.18
C GLY A 523 17.16 -8.20 42.71
N VAL A 524 17.64 -7.57 43.78
CA VAL A 524 16.98 -6.45 44.45
C VAL A 524 17.94 -5.29 44.52
N GLU A 525 17.44 -4.09 44.21
CA GLU A 525 18.20 -2.84 44.30
C GLU A 525 17.40 -1.78 45.06
N LEU A 526 18.10 -0.86 45.73
CA LEU A 526 17.45 0.30 46.30
C LEU A 526 17.34 1.40 45.24
N SER A 527 16.21 2.07 45.25
CA SER A 527 15.90 3.12 44.26
C SER A 527 15.70 4.47 44.94
N ASN A 528 16.27 5.54 44.38
CA ASN A 528 16.10 6.93 44.80
C ASN A 528 15.11 7.69 43.92
N HIS A 529 14.63 7.08 42.84
CA HIS A 529 13.68 7.70 41.94
C HIS A 529 12.21 7.40 42.31
N LEU A 530 11.95 6.39 43.12
CA LEU A 530 10.61 6.14 43.62
C LEU A 530 10.24 7.11 44.73
N THR A 531 9.00 7.62 44.70
CA THR A 531 8.48 8.56 45.71
C THR A 531 7.34 7.95 46.48
N SER A 532 6.20 7.69 45.84
CA SER A 532 5.01 7.10 46.48
C SER A 532 4.98 5.58 46.42
N ALA A 533 5.58 4.98 45.39
CA ALA A 533 5.64 3.54 45.29
C ALA A 533 6.65 2.92 46.25
N VAL A 534 6.27 1.77 46.83
CA VAL A 534 7.15 0.98 47.72
C VAL A 534 8.18 0.22 46.94
N ALA A 535 7.74 -0.38 45.84
CA ALA A 535 8.54 -1.20 44.97
C ALA A 535 8.13 -1.02 43.52
N LEU A 536 9.06 -1.28 42.61
CA LEU A 536 8.88 -1.29 41.17
C LEU A 536 9.66 -2.46 40.56
N ILE A 537 9.13 -3.06 39.52
CA ILE A 537 9.89 -4.00 38.71
C ILE A 537 10.60 -3.19 37.60
N GLY A 538 11.93 -3.17 37.66
CA GLY A 538 12.75 -2.45 36.70
C GLY A 538 12.57 -3.03 35.31
N ASP A 539 12.47 -2.16 34.31
CA ASP A 539 12.35 -2.59 32.93
C ASP A 539 13.68 -3.07 32.36
N GLU A 540 13.62 -4.16 31.59
CA GLU A 540 14.74 -4.53 30.72
C GLU A 540 14.69 -3.74 29.42
N PRO A 541 15.87 -3.35 28.91
CA PRO A 541 15.95 -2.84 27.55
C PRO A 541 15.30 -3.84 26.58
N ASN A 542 14.29 -3.40 25.83
CA ASN A 542 13.56 -4.23 24.85
C ASN A 542 12.50 -5.22 25.39
N ALA A 543 11.95 -5.02 26.59
CA ALA A 543 10.87 -5.88 27.10
C ALA A 543 9.66 -5.96 26.14
N MET A 544 9.27 -4.85 25.54
CA MET A 544 8.17 -4.79 24.57
C MET A 544 8.50 -5.56 23.28
N MET A 545 9.74 -5.46 22.80
CA MET A 545 10.24 -6.25 21.67
C MET A 545 10.21 -7.77 21.98
N ALA A 546 10.65 -8.15 23.17
CA ALA A 546 10.65 -9.55 23.58
C ALA A 546 9.22 -10.11 23.67
N ASN A 547 8.26 -9.32 24.16
CA ASN A 547 6.84 -9.70 24.19
C ASN A 547 6.25 -9.85 22.80
N PHE A 548 6.54 -8.93 21.89
CA PHE A 548 6.13 -9.04 20.49
C PHE A 548 6.69 -10.30 19.81
N MET A 549 7.98 -10.60 20.00
CA MET A 549 8.58 -11.82 19.45
C MET A 549 7.90 -13.10 19.98
N ARG A 550 7.51 -13.11 21.26
CA ARG A 550 6.73 -14.23 21.84
C ARG A 550 5.35 -14.36 21.20
N GLN A 551 4.65 -13.24 20.96
CA GLN A 551 3.35 -13.25 20.27
C GLN A 551 3.47 -13.77 18.82
N MET A 552 4.62 -13.51 18.17
CA MET A 552 4.96 -14.06 16.85
C MET A 552 5.37 -15.54 16.88
N GLY A 553 5.27 -16.21 18.03
CA GLY A 553 5.61 -17.62 18.18
C GLY A 553 7.11 -17.92 18.30
N GLN A 554 7.95 -16.90 18.49
CA GLN A 554 9.38 -17.09 18.73
C GLN A 554 9.62 -17.40 20.22
N SER A 555 10.49 -18.39 20.48
CA SER A 555 10.87 -18.75 21.85
C SER A 555 11.87 -17.73 22.40
N VAL A 556 11.37 -16.65 22.98
CA VAL A 556 12.20 -15.70 23.74
C VAL A 556 12.02 -16.01 25.22
N PRO A 557 13.08 -16.42 25.96
CA PRO A 557 12.99 -16.67 27.40
C PRO A 557 12.46 -15.42 28.14
N GLU A 558 11.58 -15.62 29.12
CA GLU A 558 11.28 -14.54 30.08
C GLU A 558 12.55 -14.31 30.91
N SER A 559 13.14 -13.14 30.80
CA SER A 559 14.24 -12.75 31.66
C SER A 559 13.71 -12.33 33.02
N LYS A 560 14.41 -12.75 34.08
CA LYS A 560 14.11 -12.27 35.44
C LYS A 560 14.54 -10.80 35.53
N LYS A 561 13.65 -9.96 36.06
CA LYS A 561 13.87 -8.51 36.22
C LYS A 561 14.36 -8.17 37.62
N THR A 562 14.96 -7.00 37.79
CA THR A 562 15.36 -6.47 39.09
C THR A 562 14.18 -5.84 39.80
N LEU A 563 14.03 -6.11 41.10
CA LEU A 563 13.05 -5.44 41.94
C LEU A 563 13.70 -4.22 42.60
N GLU A 564 13.15 -3.06 42.35
CA GLU A 564 13.60 -1.81 42.93
C GLU A 564 12.76 -1.46 44.16
N LEU A 565 13.41 -1.13 45.28
CA LEU A 565 12.77 -0.82 46.56
C LEU A 565 13.02 0.63 46.94
N ASN A 566 11.98 1.33 47.43
CA ASN A 566 12.07 2.70 47.94
C ASN A 566 12.51 2.73 49.40
N PRO A 567 13.80 2.99 49.71
CA PRO A 567 14.27 2.97 51.10
C PRO A 567 13.61 4.00 52.02
N ASN A 568 13.02 5.05 51.46
CA ASN A 568 12.36 6.12 52.20
C ASN A 568 10.89 5.82 52.50
N HIS A 569 10.31 4.76 51.94
CA HIS A 569 8.90 4.44 52.12
C HIS A 569 8.65 3.85 53.52
N ALA A 570 7.58 4.35 54.21
CA ALA A 570 7.25 3.96 55.56
C ALA A 570 7.07 2.45 55.79
N ILE A 571 6.56 1.74 54.79
CA ILE A 571 6.42 0.26 54.81
C ILE A 571 7.78 -0.40 54.92
N LEU A 572 8.74 -0.05 54.08
CA LEU A 572 10.09 -0.67 54.08
C LEU A 572 10.84 -0.32 55.38
N GLN A 573 10.68 0.90 55.93
CA GLN A 573 11.25 1.26 57.23
C GLN A 573 10.66 0.45 58.38
N LYS A 574 9.38 0.04 58.30
CA LYS A 574 8.77 -0.85 59.27
C LYS A 574 9.24 -2.31 59.08
N LEU A 575 9.40 -2.78 57.85
CA LEU A 575 9.87 -4.13 57.54
C LEU A 575 11.30 -4.41 58.06
N LEU A 576 12.18 -3.40 58.13
CA LEU A 576 13.48 -3.49 58.77
C LEU A 576 13.42 -3.97 60.26
N LYS A 577 12.28 -3.79 60.93
CA LYS A 577 12.07 -4.15 62.30
C LYS A 577 11.17 -5.38 62.46
N CYS A 578 10.84 -6.07 61.38
CA CYS A 578 9.96 -7.23 61.39
C CYS A 578 10.73 -8.47 61.75
N GLU A 579 10.48 -9.02 62.95
CA GLU A 579 11.15 -10.26 63.45
C GLU A 579 10.40 -11.53 63.01
N ASP A 580 9.10 -11.43 62.73
CA ASP A 580 8.28 -12.56 62.30
C ASP A 580 8.57 -12.88 60.81
N LYS A 581 9.26 -13.99 60.57
CA LYS A 581 9.67 -14.43 59.21
C LYS A 581 8.49 -14.76 58.30
N GLU A 582 7.39 -15.31 58.86
CA GLU A 582 6.23 -15.67 58.04
C GLU A 582 5.51 -14.37 57.60
N GLN A 583 5.38 -13.43 58.52
CA GLN A 583 4.80 -12.12 58.19
C GLN A 583 5.68 -11.35 57.21
N LEU A 584 6.99 -11.35 57.38
CA LEU A 584 7.93 -10.71 56.45
C LEU A 584 7.79 -11.32 55.04
N SER A 585 7.75 -12.65 54.92
CA SER A 585 7.55 -13.33 53.64
C SER A 585 6.23 -12.93 52.99
N ALA A 586 5.13 -12.84 53.71
CA ALA A 586 3.83 -12.42 53.21
C ALA A 586 3.89 -11.00 52.66
N PHE A 587 4.54 -10.05 53.35
CA PHE A 587 4.72 -8.66 52.89
C PHE A 587 5.62 -8.60 51.66
N ILE A 588 6.72 -9.37 51.59
CA ILE A 588 7.61 -9.44 50.42
C ILE A 588 6.81 -9.78 49.14
N TRP A 589 6.02 -10.84 49.24
CA TRP A 589 5.18 -11.27 48.13
C TRP A 589 4.09 -10.26 47.76
N LEU A 590 3.44 -9.61 48.75
CA LEU A 590 2.44 -8.57 48.47
C LEU A 590 3.05 -7.35 47.80
N LEU A 591 4.25 -6.92 48.18
CA LEU A 591 4.95 -5.82 47.53
C LEU A 591 5.38 -6.15 46.13
N TYR A 592 5.85 -7.38 45.91
CA TYR A 592 6.17 -7.87 44.58
C TYR A 592 4.94 -7.97 43.66
N ASP A 593 3.85 -8.56 44.15
CA ASP A 593 2.59 -8.64 43.43
C ASP A 593 2.01 -7.24 43.13
N GLY A 594 2.14 -6.29 44.09
CA GLY A 594 1.79 -4.90 43.87
C GLY A 594 2.61 -4.23 42.77
N ALA A 595 3.91 -4.47 42.73
CA ALA A 595 4.79 -4.00 41.64
C ALA A 595 4.44 -4.63 40.29
N LYS A 596 4.08 -5.93 40.28
CA LYS A 596 3.58 -6.61 39.08
C LYS A 596 2.26 -6.04 38.56
N LEU A 597 1.35 -5.68 39.44
CA LEU A 597 0.10 -5.03 39.05
C LEU A 597 0.35 -3.68 38.37
N LEU A 598 1.31 -2.91 38.87
CA LEU A 598 1.70 -1.63 38.26
C LEU A 598 2.38 -1.82 36.90
N GLU A 599 3.12 -2.93 36.73
CA GLU A 599 3.80 -3.24 35.47
C GLU A 599 2.84 -3.80 34.40
N LYS A 600 2.03 -4.81 34.76
CA LYS A 600 1.26 -5.62 33.78
C LYS A 600 -0.26 -5.44 33.88
N GLY A 601 -0.76 -4.78 34.91
CA GLY A 601 -2.20 -4.66 35.15
C GLY A 601 -2.90 -5.95 35.59
N ALA A 602 -2.18 -7.07 35.69
CA ALA A 602 -2.72 -8.39 36.04
C ALA A 602 -1.69 -9.25 36.79
N LEU A 603 -2.18 -10.15 37.63
CA LEU A 603 -1.38 -11.14 38.34
C LEU A 603 -1.57 -12.53 37.73
N LYS A 604 -0.47 -13.32 37.65
CA LYS A 604 -0.53 -14.75 37.25
C LYS A 604 -1.32 -15.59 38.28
N ASP A 605 -1.18 -15.29 39.58
CA ASP A 605 -1.82 -15.98 40.70
C ASP A 605 -2.54 -15.00 41.64
N ALA A 606 -3.68 -14.50 41.15
CA ALA A 606 -4.54 -13.59 41.91
C ALA A 606 -5.13 -14.26 43.18
N LYS A 607 -5.23 -15.63 43.22
CA LYS A 607 -5.74 -16.35 44.39
C LYS A 607 -4.75 -16.27 45.53
N SER A 608 -3.51 -16.61 45.34
CA SER A 608 -2.47 -16.55 46.36
C SER A 608 -2.21 -15.12 46.86
N PHE A 609 -2.32 -14.12 45.94
CA PHE A 609 -2.28 -12.73 46.34
C PHE A 609 -3.41 -12.38 47.34
N ASN A 610 -4.64 -12.78 47.03
CA ASN A 610 -5.78 -12.50 47.87
C ASN A 610 -5.69 -13.21 49.23
N GLU A 611 -5.22 -14.44 49.27
CA GLU A 611 -4.97 -15.22 50.49
C GLU A 611 -3.94 -14.52 51.39
N ARG A 612 -2.80 -14.07 50.83
CA ARG A 612 -1.78 -13.30 51.54
C ARG A 612 -2.31 -11.95 52.03
N LEU A 613 -3.05 -11.22 51.23
CA LEU A 613 -3.65 -9.96 51.57
C LEU A 613 -4.61 -10.13 52.75
N ASN A 614 -5.49 -11.12 52.72
CA ASN A 614 -6.43 -11.41 53.80
C ASN A 614 -5.70 -11.80 55.09
N SER A 615 -4.63 -12.60 54.99
CA SER A 615 -3.82 -12.99 56.17
C SER A 615 -3.18 -11.77 56.85
N VAL A 616 -2.66 -10.83 56.09
CA VAL A 616 -2.05 -9.61 56.62
C VAL A 616 -3.11 -8.65 57.19
N LEU A 617 -4.26 -8.50 56.53
CA LEU A 617 -5.34 -7.68 57.04
C LEU A 617 -5.92 -8.21 58.35
N LEU A 618 -6.08 -9.54 58.50
CA LEU A 618 -6.55 -10.16 59.74
C LEU A 618 -5.59 -9.94 60.95
N LYS A 619 -4.30 -9.82 60.69
CA LYS A 619 -3.29 -9.53 61.73
C LYS A 619 -3.20 -8.03 62.07
N ALA A 620 -3.71 -7.16 61.19
CA ALA A 620 -3.69 -5.69 61.34
C ALA A 620 -4.96 -5.17 62.01
N LEU A 621 -6.07 -5.92 61.96
CA LEU A 621 -7.35 -5.64 62.65
C LEU A 621 -7.34 -6.18 64.08
#